data_ffe2d0879734c997b2eb81a8e715ec87
#
_entry.id   ffe2d0879734c997b2eb81a8e715ec87
#
_cell.length_a   1.000
_cell.length_b   1.000
_cell.length_c   1.000
_cell.angle_alpha   90.00
_cell.angle_beta   90.00
_cell.angle_gamma   90.00
#
_symmetry.space_group_name_H-M   'P 1'
#
loop_
_entity.id
_entity.type
_entity.pdbx_description
1 polymer ?
#
loop_
_entity_poly.entity_id
_entity_poly.type
_entity_poly.pdbx_seq_one_letter_code
_entity_poly.pdbx_strand_id
1 'polypeptide(L)'
;MRGTVRKITLPRRLVTDLMYASMRVPFVSLARPLHIRALQEVRAQAAQRPGWAAIFVKAFALVAKEEPILRTLYIKWPMPAFYELPRSVAMVAIARVEDGQDCVLPQKVTAPDEMPLAEVDALIRHAKTAPIDEVPAFRKILRTTRLPLPLRRLFWAIGLNFGRQRANYFGSFGVTSVAAYGAGQLHAISPGPFVLSYGVEKPDQTIDVVLRWDHRVTDAAPMAKALNRLEQVLNGEIAAELRANRQHSEPKPVRAVAT
;
A
#
# COMPACT_ATOMS: atom_id res chain seq x y z
N MET A 1 4.13 -42.24 3.34
CA MET A 1 4.95 -41.34 2.52
C MET A 1 5.94 -40.58 3.39
N ARG A 2 7.21 -40.44 3.00
CA ARG A 2 8.19 -39.60 3.73
C ARG A 2 8.32 -38.27 2.98
N GLY A 3 8.08 -37.14 3.68
CA GLY A 3 8.25 -35.78 3.13
C GLY A 3 9.72 -35.34 3.18
N THR A 4 10.02 -34.23 2.48
CA THR A 4 11.34 -33.60 2.47
C THR A 4 11.29 -32.28 3.25
N VAL A 5 12.21 -32.10 4.21
CA VAL A 5 12.35 -30.82 4.94
C VAL A 5 13.19 -29.86 4.10
N ARG A 6 12.67 -28.64 3.85
CA ARG A 6 13.39 -27.58 3.14
C ARG A 6 13.69 -26.40 4.04
N LYS A 7 14.83 -25.77 3.83
CA LYS A 7 15.20 -24.53 4.54
C LYS A 7 14.28 -23.37 4.10
N ILE A 8 13.81 -22.59 5.08
CA ILE A 8 13.01 -21.38 4.83
C ILE A 8 13.96 -20.22 4.47
N THR A 9 13.72 -19.56 3.33
CA THR A 9 14.48 -18.36 2.92
C THR A 9 14.22 -17.18 3.85
N LEU A 10 15.11 -16.19 3.81
CA LEU A 10 15.01 -15.00 4.66
C LEU A 10 13.71 -14.20 4.39
N PRO A 11 13.32 -13.91 3.13
CA PRO A 11 12.03 -13.26 2.84
C PRO A 11 10.82 -14.10 3.30
N ARG A 12 10.86 -15.42 3.15
CA ARG A 12 9.76 -16.29 3.61
C ARG A 12 9.65 -16.31 5.13
N ARG A 13 10.79 -16.20 5.84
CA ARG A 13 10.82 -16.06 7.31
C ARG A 13 10.15 -14.76 7.75
N LEU A 14 10.39 -13.65 7.01
CA LEU A 14 9.68 -12.40 7.26
C LEU A 14 8.16 -12.56 7.12
N VAL A 15 7.68 -13.23 6.06
CA VAL A 15 6.25 -13.50 5.88
C VAL A 15 5.69 -14.31 7.05
N THR A 16 6.42 -15.30 7.57
CA THR A 16 6.00 -16.08 8.76
C THR A 16 5.84 -15.20 9.99
N ASP A 17 6.74 -14.25 10.21
CA ASP A 17 6.66 -13.30 11.32
C ASP A 17 5.50 -12.33 11.14
N LEU A 18 5.27 -11.82 9.91
CA LEU A 18 4.11 -10.99 9.56
C LEU A 18 2.80 -11.72 9.83
N MET A 19 2.67 -12.97 9.42
CA MET A 19 1.48 -13.77 9.65
C MET A 19 1.24 -13.95 11.16
N TYR A 20 2.26 -14.28 11.94
CA TYR A 20 2.13 -14.38 13.38
C TYR A 20 1.65 -13.07 14.04
N ALA A 21 2.17 -11.94 13.60
CA ALA A 21 1.73 -10.63 14.10
C ALA A 21 0.27 -10.30 13.68
N SER A 22 -0.13 -10.72 12.48
CA SER A 22 -1.45 -10.45 11.91
C SER A 22 -2.57 -11.29 12.51
N MET A 23 -2.27 -12.48 13.04
CA MET A 23 -3.27 -13.40 13.63
C MET A 23 -4.08 -12.77 14.79
N ARG A 24 -3.57 -11.70 15.39
CA ARG A 24 -4.24 -11.01 16.52
C ARG A 24 -5.04 -9.79 16.12
N VAL A 25 -5.16 -9.54 14.82
CA VAL A 25 -5.95 -8.43 14.28
C VAL A 25 -7.29 -8.97 13.79
N PRO A 26 -8.42 -8.59 14.41
CA PRO A 26 -9.75 -9.02 13.99
C PRO A 26 -10.19 -8.22 12.76
N PHE A 27 -9.85 -8.72 11.58
CA PHE A 27 -10.20 -8.07 10.33
C PHE A 27 -11.64 -8.32 9.91
N VAL A 28 -12.29 -7.25 9.47
CA VAL A 28 -13.51 -7.29 8.65
C VAL A 28 -13.16 -6.76 7.26
N SER A 29 -13.91 -7.14 6.25
CA SER A 29 -13.65 -6.73 4.86
C SER A 29 -14.94 -6.25 4.18
N LEU A 30 -14.79 -5.22 3.35
CA LEU A 30 -15.82 -4.72 2.46
C LEU A 30 -15.26 -4.71 1.04
N ALA A 31 -15.96 -5.34 0.11
CA ALA A 31 -15.60 -5.39 -1.31
C ALA A 31 -16.64 -4.64 -2.13
N ARG A 32 -16.17 -3.87 -3.12
CA ARG A 32 -17.03 -3.27 -4.15
C ARG A 32 -16.26 -2.95 -5.41
N PRO A 33 -16.90 -2.91 -6.59
CA PRO A 33 -16.35 -2.31 -7.78
C PRO A 33 -16.31 -0.77 -7.62
N LEU A 34 -15.22 -0.13 -8.04
CA LEU A 34 -15.10 1.31 -8.19
C LEU A 34 -15.14 1.66 -9.68
N HIS A 35 -15.97 2.63 -10.05
CA HIS A 35 -16.01 3.18 -11.39
C HIS A 35 -14.86 4.16 -11.59
N ILE A 36 -14.01 3.93 -12.60
CA ILE A 36 -12.76 4.67 -12.79
C ILE A 36 -12.66 5.30 -14.19
N ARG A 37 -13.79 5.54 -14.85
CA ARG A 37 -13.85 5.99 -16.24
C ARG A 37 -12.99 7.23 -16.50
N ALA A 38 -13.21 8.30 -15.73
CA ALA A 38 -12.50 9.57 -15.93
C ALA A 38 -10.98 9.41 -15.69
N LEU A 39 -10.59 8.61 -14.70
CA LEU A 39 -9.19 8.29 -14.43
C LEU A 39 -8.59 7.46 -15.56
N GLN A 40 -9.30 6.46 -16.07
CA GLN A 40 -8.85 5.56 -17.12
C GLN A 40 -8.55 6.33 -18.41
N GLU A 41 -9.48 7.21 -18.83
CA GLU A 41 -9.33 8.07 -20.01
C GLU A 41 -8.06 8.93 -19.94
N VAL A 42 -7.84 9.59 -18.80
CA VAL A 42 -6.66 10.46 -18.61
C VAL A 42 -5.36 9.65 -18.51
N ARG A 43 -5.41 8.52 -17.79
CA ARG A 43 -4.25 7.64 -17.63
C ARG A 43 -3.81 7.02 -18.96
N ALA A 44 -4.75 6.69 -19.85
CA ALA A 44 -4.44 6.17 -21.19
C ALA A 44 -3.67 7.18 -22.05
N GLN A 45 -3.88 8.48 -21.83
CA GLN A 45 -3.24 9.58 -22.54
C GLN A 45 -1.95 10.09 -21.88
N ALA A 46 -1.60 9.61 -20.67
CA ALA A 46 -0.41 10.05 -19.96
C ALA A 46 0.87 9.56 -20.66
N ALA A 47 1.86 10.44 -20.85
CA ALA A 47 3.15 10.12 -21.43
C ALA A 47 3.90 9.03 -20.64
N GLN A 48 3.85 9.11 -19.33
CA GLN A 48 4.24 8.04 -18.42
C GLN A 48 3.02 7.58 -17.65
N ARG A 49 2.54 6.37 -17.93
CA ARG A 49 1.40 5.79 -17.21
C ARG A 49 1.83 5.37 -15.81
N PRO A 50 1.35 6.01 -14.72
CA PRO A 50 1.67 5.57 -13.39
C PRO A 50 1.05 4.19 -13.12
N GLY A 51 1.73 3.38 -12.31
CA GLY A 51 1.22 2.08 -11.88
C GLY A 51 -0.01 2.23 -10.98
N TRP A 52 -0.95 1.28 -11.06
CA TRP A 52 -2.14 1.27 -10.21
C TRP A 52 -1.80 1.31 -8.73
N ALA A 53 -0.69 0.67 -8.30
CA ALA A 53 -0.24 0.73 -6.91
C ALA A 53 0.03 2.16 -6.43
N ALA A 54 0.71 2.98 -7.25
CA ALA A 54 0.98 4.38 -6.92
C ALA A 54 -0.31 5.21 -6.84
N ILE A 55 -1.22 4.98 -7.79
CA ILE A 55 -2.53 5.62 -7.84
C ILE A 55 -3.33 5.32 -6.57
N PHE A 56 -3.48 4.05 -6.20
CA PHE A 56 -4.22 3.65 -5.00
C PHE A 56 -3.55 4.09 -3.70
N VAL A 57 -2.21 4.09 -3.63
CA VAL A 57 -1.44 4.59 -2.47
C VAL A 57 -1.74 6.07 -2.25
N LYS A 58 -1.63 6.90 -3.29
CA LYS A 58 -1.88 8.33 -3.18
C LYS A 58 -3.36 8.63 -2.93
N ALA A 59 -4.26 8.00 -3.68
CA ALA A 59 -5.69 8.21 -3.54
C ALA A 59 -6.19 7.85 -2.14
N PHE A 60 -5.77 6.71 -1.58
CA PHE A 60 -6.16 6.32 -0.23
C PHE A 60 -5.58 7.25 0.84
N ALA A 61 -4.36 7.76 0.63
CA ALA A 61 -3.76 8.74 1.54
C ALA A 61 -4.48 10.09 1.52
N LEU A 62 -4.99 10.53 0.35
CA LEU A 62 -5.84 11.73 0.24
C LEU A 62 -7.14 11.55 1.01
N VAL A 63 -7.81 10.39 0.88
CA VAL A 63 -8.99 10.07 1.70
C VAL A 63 -8.64 10.05 3.20
N ALA A 64 -7.51 9.44 3.57
CA ALA A 64 -7.06 9.36 4.96
C ALA A 64 -6.64 10.72 5.54
N LYS A 65 -6.33 11.72 4.72
CA LYS A 65 -6.09 13.09 5.14
C LYS A 65 -7.38 13.74 5.64
N GLU A 66 -8.49 13.50 4.95
CA GLU A 66 -9.82 14.03 5.30
C GLU A 66 -10.47 13.22 6.43
N GLU A 67 -10.19 11.90 6.50
CA GLU A 67 -10.78 10.96 7.45
C GLU A 67 -9.71 10.39 8.40
N PRO A 68 -9.43 11.05 9.54
CA PRO A 68 -8.37 10.66 10.47
C PRO A 68 -8.46 9.23 10.99
N ILE A 69 -9.67 8.65 11.01
CA ILE A 69 -9.89 7.26 11.41
C ILE A 69 -9.05 6.29 10.58
N LEU A 70 -8.79 6.59 9.29
CA LEU A 70 -7.97 5.79 8.38
C LEU A 70 -6.46 5.88 8.68
N ARG A 71 -6.07 6.74 9.64
CA ARG A 71 -4.70 6.86 10.16
C ARG A 71 -4.60 6.45 11.62
N THR A 72 -5.66 5.83 12.17
CA THR A 72 -5.76 5.46 13.58
C THR A 72 -5.39 3.99 13.76
N LEU A 73 -4.63 3.71 14.82
CA LEU A 73 -4.16 2.40 15.23
C LEU A 73 -4.75 2.04 16.59
N TYR A 74 -5.15 0.78 16.78
CA TYR A 74 -5.45 0.26 18.10
C TYR A 74 -4.16 -0.20 18.79
N ILE A 75 -3.87 0.30 19.98
CA ILE A 75 -2.75 -0.10 20.83
C ILE A 75 -3.31 -0.80 22.05
N LYS A 76 -2.77 -2.00 22.35
CA LYS A 76 -3.25 -2.82 23.46
C LYS A 76 -2.58 -2.47 24.78
N TRP A 77 -1.30 -2.12 24.78
CA TRP A 77 -0.48 -2.02 25.99
C TRP A 77 0.15 -0.63 26.12
N PRO A 78 0.30 -0.02 27.32
CA PRO A 78 -0.05 -0.58 28.64
C PRO A 78 -1.55 -0.60 28.93
N MET A 79 -2.34 0.27 28.27
CA MET A 79 -3.80 0.28 28.33
C MET A 79 -4.36 0.38 26.90
N PRO A 80 -5.52 -0.22 26.64
CA PRO A 80 -6.17 -0.08 25.34
C PRO A 80 -6.37 1.39 24.97
N ALA A 81 -5.85 1.80 23.81
CA ALA A 81 -5.95 3.18 23.34
C ALA A 81 -5.94 3.24 21.81
N PHE A 82 -6.43 4.33 21.26
CA PHE A 82 -6.23 4.71 19.87
C PHE A 82 -5.01 5.62 19.76
N TYR A 83 -4.23 5.39 18.71
CA TYR A 83 -3.12 6.25 18.33
C TYR A 83 -3.34 6.75 16.90
N GLU A 84 -3.64 8.03 16.77
CA GLU A 84 -3.79 8.68 15.47
C GLU A 84 -2.43 9.18 14.98
N LEU A 85 -2.10 8.88 13.72
CA LEU A 85 -0.89 9.38 13.09
C LEU A 85 -1.13 10.78 12.50
N PRO A 86 -0.15 11.68 12.62
CA PRO A 86 -0.25 13.01 12.01
C PRO A 86 -0.26 12.96 10.48
N ARG A 87 0.34 11.92 9.89
CA ARG A 87 0.46 11.71 8.43
C ARG A 87 0.23 10.25 8.06
N SER A 88 -0.22 10.02 6.84
CA SER A 88 -0.34 8.68 6.28
C SER A 88 1.01 8.02 6.06
N VAL A 89 1.10 6.72 6.31
CA VAL A 89 2.26 5.89 6.01
C VAL A 89 1.76 4.65 5.29
N ALA A 90 2.01 4.56 3.99
CA ALA A 90 1.63 3.41 3.19
C ALA A 90 2.72 2.33 3.22
N MET A 91 2.29 1.07 3.27
CA MET A 91 3.14 -0.12 3.09
C MET A 91 2.69 -0.84 1.83
N VAL A 92 3.49 -0.75 0.78
CA VAL A 92 3.18 -1.37 -0.52
C VAL A 92 3.80 -2.76 -0.57
N ALA A 93 2.99 -3.77 -0.82
CA ALA A 93 3.46 -5.15 -1.00
C ALA A 93 4.12 -5.28 -2.38
N ILE A 94 5.42 -5.47 -2.42
CA ILE A 94 6.20 -5.64 -3.64
C ILE A 94 6.50 -7.13 -3.84
N ALA A 95 5.90 -7.73 -4.87
CA ALA A 95 6.23 -9.09 -5.30
C ALA A 95 7.57 -9.11 -6.02
N ARG A 96 8.45 -10.05 -5.64
CA ARG A 96 9.79 -10.24 -6.20
C ARG A 96 10.13 -11.70 -6.26
N VAL A 97 11.15 -12.02 -7.05
CA VAL A 97 11.81 -13.33 -7.04
C VAL A 97 13.22 -13.13 -6.50
N GLU A 98 13.54 -13.79 -5.39
CA GLU A 98 14.84 -13.73 -4.73
C GLU A 98 15.36 -15.15 -4.47
N ASP A 99 16.60 -15.42 -4.85
CA ASP A 99 17.19 -16.75 -4.78
C ASP A 99 16.33 -17.85 -5.43
N GLY A 100 15.67 -17.51 -6.56
CA GLY A 100 14.77 -18.40 -7.30
C GLY A 100 13.44 -18.70 -6.58
N GLN A 101 13.06 -17.92 -5.58
CA GLN A 101 11.80 -18.08 -4.84
C GLN A 101 10.97 -16.80 -4.83
N ASP A 102 9.65 -16.97 -5.05
CA ASP A 102 8.71 -15.88 -4.92
C ASP A 102 8.67 -15.35 -3.48
N CYS A 103 8.75 -14.04 -3.35
CA CYS A 103 8.65 -13.37 -2.07
C CYS A 103 7.89 -12.04 -2.18
N VAL A 104 7.46 -11.51 -1.03
CA VAL A 104 6.80 -10.21 -0.92
C VAL A 104 7.56 -9.39 0.12
N LEU A 105 8.00 -8.19 -0.28
CA LEU A 105 8.70 -7.25 0.58
C LEU A 105 7.90 -5.95 0.69
N PRO A 106 7.77 -5.35 1.89
CA PRO A 106 7.01 -4.13 2.08
C PRO A 106 7.85 -2.89 1.75
N GLN A 107 7.43 -2.10 0.76
CA GLN A 107 7.97 -0.76 0.49
C GLN A 107 7.18 0.27 1.27
N LYS A 108 7.87 1.08 2.06
CA LYS A 108 7.29 2.18 2.83
C LYS A 108 7.24 3.45 1.99
N VAL A 109 6.07 4.13 1.99
CA VAL A 109 5.89 5.47 1.43
C VAL A 109 5.29 6.36 2.53
N THR A 110 5.99 7.42 2.91
CA THR A 110 5.56 8.32 3.99
C THR A 110 4.91 9.55 3.40
N ALA A 111 3.75 9.95 3.92
CA ALA A 111 2.96 11.10 3.47
C ALA A 111 2.71 11.12 1.94
N PRO A 112 2.18 10.03 1.33
CA PRO A 112 1.99 9.98 -0.11
C PRO A 112 0.95 10.99 -0.62
N ASP A 113 0.09 11.53 0.24
CA ASP A 113 -0.84 12.63 -0.05
C ASP A 113 -0.12 13.96 -0.34
N GLU A 114 1.08 14.17 0.24
CA GLU A 114 1.90 15.38 0.03
C GLU A 114 2.89 15.23 -1.15
N MET A 115 3.07 14.02 -1.68
CA MET A 115 4.02 13.72 -2.76
C MET A 115 3.35 13.80 -4.14
N PRO A 116 4.05 14.27 -5.18
CA PRO A 116 3.60 14.09 -6.56
C PRO A 116 3.40 12.60 -6.89
N LEU A 117 2.35 12.27 -7.67
CA LEU A 117 2.07 10.89 -8.07
C LEU A 117 3.24 10.24 -8.80
N ALA A 118 3.96 11.01 -9.61
CA ALA A 118 5.16 10.53 -10.32
C ALA A 118 6.28 10.08 -9.36
N GLU A 119 6.46 10.77 -8.23
CA GLU A 119 7.44 10.40 -7.21
C GLU A 119 7.04 9.14 -6.47
N VAL A 120 5.75 9.01 -6.10
CA VAL A 120 5.21 7.78 -5.51
C VAL A 120 5.42 6.58 -6.45
N ASP A 121 5.15 6.77 -7.75
CA ASP A 121 5.35 5.72 -8.76
C ASP A 121 6.82 5.37 -8.95
N ALA A 122 7.72 6.35 -8.96
CA ALA A 122 9.16 6.14 -9.06
C ALA A 122 9.70 5.31 -7.88
N LEU A 123 9.27 5.62 -6.64
CA LEU A 123 9.65 4.86 -5.45
C LEU A 123 9.19 3.39 -5.52
N ILE A 124 7.97 3.16 -6.00
CA ILE A 124 7.42 1.80 -6.15
C ILE A 124 8.13 1.05 -7.26
N ARG A 125 8.41 1.69 -8.40
CA ARG A 125 9.18 1.09 -9.51
C ARG A 125 10.59 0.73 -9.08
N HIS A 126 11.28 1.66 -8.40
CA HIS A 126 12.60 1.40 -7.84
C HIS A 126 12.61 0.16 -6.93
N ALA A 127 11.63 0.07 -6.01
CA ALA A 127 11.51 -1.08 -5.12
C ALA A 127 11.24 -2.40 -5.85
N LYS A 128 10.65 -2.37 -7.05
CA LYS A 128 10.40 -3.59 -7.87
C LYS A 128 11.66 -4.09 -8.56
N THR A 129 12.57 -3.21 -8.98
CA THR A 129 13.68 -3.53 -9.90
C THR A 129 15.06 -3.45 -9.27
N ALA A 130 15.26 -2.55 -8.30
CA ALA A 130 16.56 -2.36 -7.66
C ALA A 130 16.99 -3.57 -6.81
N PRO A 131 18.28 -3.84 -6.64
CA PRO A 131 18.78 -4.83 -5.70
C PRO A 131 18.21 -4.63 -4.28
N ILE A 132 18.02 -5.73 -3.53
CA ILE A 132 17.39 -5.67 -2.19
C ILE A 132 18.17 -4.74 -1.23
N ASP A 133 19.47 -4.74 -1.32
CA ASP A 133 20.38 -3.96 -0.47
C ASP A 133 20.38 -2.46 -0.81
N GLU A 134 19.95 -2.09 -2.01
CA GLU A 134 19.76 -0.69 -2.41
C GLU A 134 18.42 -0.11 -1.95
N VAL A 135 17.44 -0.95 -1.58
CA VAL A 135 16.14 -0.49 -1.06
C VAL A 135 16.17 -0.41 0.47
N PRO A 136 16.21 0.80 1.07
CA PRO A 136 16.39 0.97 2.52
C PRO A 136 15.32 0.26 3.37
N ALA A 137 14.07 0.23 2.88
CA ALA A 137 12.97 -0.46 3.55
C ALA A 137 13.22 -1.97 3.65
N PHE A 138 13.68 -2.61 2.56
CA PHE A 138 13.95 -4.04 2.50
C PHE A 138 15.16 -4.39 3.37
N ARG A 139 16.25 -3.64 3.23
CA ARG A 139 17.47 -3.84 4.04
C ARG A 139 17.18 -3.78 5.54
N LYS A 140 16.38 -2.79 5.98
CA LYS A 140 16.02 -2.62 7.39
C LYS A 140 15.24 -3.82 7.93
N ILE A 141 14.19 -4.25 7.24
CA ILE A 141 13.32 -5.32 7.73
C ILE A 141 13.99 -6.69 7.66
N LEU A 142 14.78 -6.96 6.62
CA LEU A 142 15.52 -8.21 6.49
C LEU A 142 16.64 -8.33 7.51
N ARG A 143 17.29 -7.21 7.91
CA ARG A 143 18.26 -7.20 9.02
C ARG A 143 17.60 -7.69 10.32
N THR A 144 16.41 -7.22 10.64
CA THR A 144 15.65 -7.68 11.81
C THR A 144 15.30 -9.18 11.70
N THR A 145 14.95 -9.63 10.50
CA THR A 145 14.58 -11.03 10.24
C THR A 145 15.76 -12.02 10.40
N ARG A 146 17.00 -11.55 10.37
CA ARG A 146 18.21 -12.37 10.63
C ARG A 146 18.39 -12.71 12.10
N LEU A 147 17.77 -11.97 13.01
CA LEU A 147 17.89 -12.22 14.45
C LEU A 147 17.32 -13.60 14.85
N PRO A 148 17.79 -14.19 15.95
CA PRO A 148 17.20 -15.40 16.55
C PRO A 148 15.72 -15.19 16.88
N LEU A 149 14.92 -16.27 16.85
CA LEU A 149 13.47 -16.22 17.02
C LEU A 149 13.00 -15.44 18.27
N PRO A 150 13.57 -15.65 19.48
CA PRO A 150 13.15 -14.91 20.67
C PRO A 150 13.32 -13.38 20.52
N LEU A 151 14.46 -12.95 19.98
CA LEU A 151 14.75 -11.52 19.76
C LEU A 151 13.82 -10.94 18.69
N ARG A 152 13.52 -11.67 17.62
CA ARG A 152 12.54 -11.24 16.61
C ARG A 152 11.17 -11.04 17.24
N ARG A 153 10.71 -12.00 18.05
CA ARG A 153 9.39 -11.91 18.74
C ARG A 153 9.33 -10.72 19.69
N LEU A 154 10.39 -10.46 20.44
CA LEU A 154 10.49 -9.27 21.28
C LEU A 154 10.44 -7.98 20.45
N PHE A 155 11.21 -7.92 19.36
CA PHE A 155 11.22 -6.77 18.44
C PHE A 155 9.83 -6.49 17.84
N TRP A 156 9.13 -7.55 17.40
CA TRP A 156 7.77 -7.45 16.90
C TRP A 156 6.78 -7.01 17.99
N ALA A 157 6.90 -7.56 19.20
CA ALA A 157 6.05 -7.16 20.33
C ALA A 157 6.21 -5.67 20.66
N ILE A 158 7.44 -5.17 20.71
CA ILE A 158 7.72 -3.74 20.91
C ILE A 158 7.15 -2.93 19.74
N GLY A 159 7.45 -3.30 18.49
CA GLY A 159 6.97 -2.59 17.29
C GLY A 159 5.44 -2.51 17.20
N LEU A 160 4.71 -3.53 17.68
CA LEU A 160 3.25 -3.57 17.63
C LEU A 160 2.57 -2.78 18.76
N ASN A 161 3.24 -2.57 19.90
CA ASN A 161 2.63 -1.96 21.08
C ASN A 161 2.98 -0.47 21.29
N PHE A 162 3.99 0.05 20.59
CA PHE A 162 4.32 1.47 20.63
C PHE A 162 3.82 2.17 19.37
N GLY A 163 2.85 3.09 19.48
CA GLY A 163 2.15 3.69 18.35
C GLY A 163 3.07 4.27 17.28
N ARG A 164 4.07 5.06 17.66
CA ARG A 164 5.07 5.60 16.72
C ARG A 164 5.87 4.49 16.02
N GLN A 165 6.26 3.46 16.75
CA GLN A 165 7.00 2.33 16.15
C GLN A 165 6.11 1.49 15.26
N ARG A 166 4.86 1.25 15.68
CA ARG A 166 3.88 0.53 14.87
C ARG A 166 3.67 1.22 13.51
N ALA A 167 3.50 2.53 13.49
CA ALA A 167 3.42 3.33 12.27
C ALA A 167 4.66 3.20 11.39
N ASN A 168 5.86 3.25 12.00
CA ASN A 168 7.12 3.16 11.27
C ASN A 168 7.38 1.81 10.64
N TYR A 169 6.91 0.71 11.26
CA TYR A 169 7.17 -0.66 10.79
C TYR A 169 6.05 -1.24 9.95
N PHE A 170 4.80 -0.83 10.20
CA PHE A 170 3.63 -1.46 9.57
C PHE A 170 2.74 -0.47 8.81
N GLY A 171 3.04 0.84 8.91
CA GLY A 171 2.26 1.89 8.28
C GLY A 171 0.90 2.12 8.94
N SER A 172 0.18 3.12 8.44
CA SER A 172 -1.23 3.34 8.72
C SER A 172 -2.13 2.47 7.84
N PHE A 173 -1.68 2.16 6.63
CA PHE A 173 -2.38 1.25 5.72
C PHE A 173 -1.41 0.49 4.81
N GLY A 174 -1.85 -0.66 4.33
CA GLY A 174 -1.17 -1.46 3.33
C GLY A 174 -1.88 -1.38 1.99
N VAL A 175 -1.12 -1.46 0.88
CA VAL A 175 -1.67 -1.63 -0.47
C VAL A 175 -1.05 -2.86 -1.11
N THR A 176 -1.89 -3.73 -1.65
CA THR A 176 -1.46 -4.96 -2.32
C THR A 176 -2.32 -5.26 -3.54
N SER A 177 -1.80 -6.03 -4.48
CA SER A 177 -2.54 -6.49 -5.64
C SER A 177 -1.88 -7.71 -6.27
N VAL A 178 -2.70 -8.55 -6.85
CA VAL A 178 -2.31 -9.66 -7.73
C VAL A 178 -2.85 -9.46 -9.16
N ALA A 179 -3.29 -8.25 -9.49
CA ALA A 179 -3.83 -7.90 -10.80
C ALA A 179 -2.85 -8.16 -11.96
N ALA A 180 -1.54 -8.02 -11.72
CA ALA A 180 -0.51 -8.35 -12.70
C ALA A 180 -0.52 -9.83 -13.14
N TYR A 181 -1.15 -10.71 -12.35
CA TYR A 181 -1.33 -12.13 -12.62
C TYR A 181 -2.76 -12.46 -13.09
N GLY A 182 -3.55 -11.44 -13.45
CA GLY A 182 -4.94 -11.62 -13.90
C GLY A 182 -5.94 -11.96 -12.79
N ALA A 183 -5.53 -11.87 -11.53
CA ALA A 183 -6.37 -12.18 -10.38
C ALA A 183 -6.78 -10.92 -9.60
N GLY A 184 -7.89 -11.00 -8.87
CA GLY A 184 -8.42 -9.90 -8.06
C GLY A 184 -8.97 -10.38 -6.72
N GLN A 185 -9.57 -9.46 -5.96
CA GLN A 185 -10.25 -9.72 -4.69
C GLN A 185 -9.38 -10.40 -3.62
N LEU A 186 -8.11 -10.00 -3.53
CA LEU A 186 -7.21 -10.51 -2.51
C LEU A 186 -7.59 -9.99 -1.12
N HIS A 187 -7.90 -10.91 -0.20
CA HIS A 187 -8.17 -10.61 1.21
C HIS A 187 -6.90 -10.73 2.05
N ALA A 188 -5.91 -9.88 1.76
CA ALA A 188 -4.62 -9.91 2.45
C ALA A 188 -4.75 -9.57 3.93
N ILE A 189 -3.91 -10.18 4.76
CA ILE A 189 -3.77 -9.87 6.19
C ILE A 189 -2.47 -9.13 6.45
N SER A 190 -2.48 -8.26 7.45
CA SER A 190 -1.34 -7.43 7.83
C SER A 190 -1.40 -7.10 9.32
N PRO A 191 -0.29 -6.84 10.00
CA PRO A 191 -0.34 -6.29 11.35
C PRO A 191 -0.75 -4.80 11.39
N GLY A 192 -0.84 -4.13 10.25
CA GLY A 192 -1.39 -2.76 10.12
C GLY A 192 -2.92 -2.74 10.21
N PRO A 193 -3.53 -1.57 10.50
CA PRO A 193 -4.97 -1.46 10.75
C PRO A 193 -5.83 -1.55 9.49
N PHE A 194 -5.31 -1.14 8.34
CA PHE A 194 -6.05 -1.12 7.07
C PHE A 194 -5.24 -1.78 5.97
N VAL A 195 -5.92 -2.52 5.09
CA VAL A 195 -5.33 -3.09 3.88
C VAL A 195 -6.29 -2.88 2.73
N LEU A 196 -5.83 -2.13 1.73
CA LEU A 196 -6.51 -1.96 0.46
C LEU A 196 -5.93 -2.94 -0.56
N SER A 197 -6.76 -3.75 -1.17
CA SER A 197 -6.38 -4.54 -2.34
C SER A 197 -7.24 -4.17 -3.54
N TYR A 198 -6.66 -4.24 -4.73
CA TYR A 198 -7.35 -3.97 -5.98
C TYR A 198 -7.10 -5.07 -7.00
N GLY A 199 -8.10 -5.31 -7.83
CA GLY A 199 -8.08 -6.31 -8.90
C GLY A 199 -7.66 -5.76 -10.24
N VAL A 200 -7.97 -6.52 -11.29
CA VAL A 200 -7.73 -6.17 -12.68
C VAL A 200 -8.73 -5.08 -13.12
N GLU A 201 -8.25 -4.15 -13.92
CA GLU A 201 -9.08 -3.19 -14.65
C GLU A 201 -9.99 -3.94 -15.63
N LYS A 202 -11.31 -3.72 -15.53
CA LYS A 202 -12.31 -4.42 -16.32
C LYS A 202 -12.75 -3.62 -17.54
N PRO A 203 -13.29 -4.29 -18.60
CA PRO A 203 -13.80 -3.60 -19.79
C PRO A 203 -14.93 -2.62 -19.51
N ASP A 204 -15.72 -2.83 -18.46
CA ASP A 204 -16.78 -1.93 -17.99
C ASP A 204 -16.28 -0.69 -17.23
N GLN A 205 -14.97 -0.46 -17.27
CA GLN A 205 -14.31 0.68 -16.62
C GLN A 205 -14.41 0.64 -15.09
N THR A 206 -14.46 -0.56 -14.52
CA THR A 206 -14.42 -0.77 -13.08
C THR A 206 -13.14 -1.48 -12.63
N ILE A 207 -12.79 -1.29 -11.37
CA ILE A 207 -11.79 -2.08 -10.65
C ILE A 207 -12.43 -2.57 -9.35
N ASP A 208 -12.38 -3.89 -9.10
CA ASP A 208 -12.79 -4.42 -7.80
C ASP A 208 -11.78 -4.02 -6.74
N VAL A 209 -12.28 -3.51 -5.63
CA VAL A 209 -11.47 -3.12 -4.47
C VAL A 209 -11.99 -3.83 -3.24
N VAL A 210 -11.07 -4.33 -2.42
CA VAL A 210 -11.36 -4.87 -1.10
C VAL A 210 -10.62 -4.03 -0.07
N LEU A 211 -11.37 -3.40 0.83
CA LEU A 211 -10.83 -2.73 2.01
C LEU A 211 -11.03 -3.64 3.22
N ARG A 212 -9.93 -3.99 3.87
CA ARG A 212 -9.92 -4.72 5.15
C ARG A 212 -9.44 -3.81 6.25
N TRP A 213 -10.07 -3.92 7.43
CA TRP A 213 -9.69 -3.10 8.56
C TRP A 213 -9.77 -3.85 9.89
N ASP A 214 -8.98 -3.38 10.85
CA ASP A 214 -9.06 -3.81 12.24
C ASP A 214 -10.38 -3.31 12.86
N HIS A 215 -11.32 -4.23 13.09
CA HIS A 215 -12.66 -3.87 13.58
C HIS A 215 -12.67 -3.26 14.99
N ARG A 216 -11.54 -3.32 15.71
CA ARG A 216 -11.37 -2.58 16.97
C ARG A 216 -11.23 -1.08 16.75
N VAL A 217 -10.82 -0.65 15.55
CA VAL A 217 -10.59 0.76 15.21
C VAL A 217 -11.89 1.43 14.78
N THR A 218 -12.69 0.76 13.94
CA THR A 218 -13.89 1.37 13.36
C THR A 218 -14.86 0.32 12.84
N ASP A 219 -16.09 0.75 12.57
CA ASP A 219 -17.19 -0.06 12.00
C ASP A 219 -17.28 0.05 10.47
N ALA A 220 -18.24 -0.68 9.88
CA ALA A 220 -18.38 -0.79 8.44
C ALA A 220 -18.87 0.50 7.75
N ALA A 221 -19.74 1.29 8.39
CA ALA A 221 -20.33 2.47 7.78
C ALA A 221 -19.30 3.56 7.42
N PRO A 222 -18.31 3.92 8.28
CA PRO A 222 -17.19 4.80 7.87
C PRO A 222 -16.37 4.21 6.71
N MET A 223 -16.18 2.90 6.66
CA MET A 223 -15.42 2.25 5.58
C MET A 223 -16.15 2.29 4.24
N ALA A 224 -17.47 2.16 4.25
CA ALA A 224 -18.29 2.34 3.05
C ALA A 224 -18.20 3.79 2.52
N LYS A 225 -18.25 4.78 3.41
CA LYS A 225 -18.07 6.20 3.05
C LYS A 225 -16.65 6.46 2.50
N ALA A 226 -15.63 5.88 3.12
CA ALA A 226 -14.25 5.99 2.65
C ALA A 226 -14.06 5.41 1.23
N LEU A 227 -14.70 4.28 0.90
CA LEU A 227 -14.66 3.73 -0.45
C LEU A 227 -15.43 4.61 -1.46
N ASN A 228 -16.55 5.25 -1.07
CA ASN A 228 -17.23 6.23 -1.91
C ASN A 228 -16.31 7.43 -2.20
N ARG A 229 -15.65 7.96 -1.16
CA ARG A 229 -14.71 9.08 -1.32
C ARG A 229 -13.49 8.67 -2.14
N LEU A 230 -12.99 7.44 -2.00
CA LEU A 230 -11.89 6.91 -2.80
C LEU A 230 -12.22 6.92 -4.30
N GLU A 231 -13.43 6.50 -4.68
CA GLU A 231 -13.89 6.57 -6.07
C GLU A 231 -13.91 8.01 -6.61
N GLN A 232 -14.37 8.96 -5.79
CA GLN A 232 -14.36 10.38 -6.15
C GLN A 232 -12.93 10.91 -6.31
N VAL A 233 -12.03 10.61 -5.38
CA VAL A 233 -10.60 11.01 -5.44
C VAL A 233 -9.92 10.45 -6.68
N LEU A 234 -10.19 9.20 -7.04
CA LEU A 234 -9.62 8.59 -8.25
C LEU A 234 -10.03 9.34 -9.53
N ASN A 235 -11.31 9.67 -9.67
CA ASN A 235 -11.84 10.35 -10.85
C ASN A 235 -11.68 11.87 -10.82
N GLY A 236 -11.49 12.46 -9.65
CA GLY A 236 -11.28 13.89 -9.41
C GLY A 236 -9.80 14.25 -9.32
N GLU A 237 -9.27 14.22 -8.09
CA GLU A 237 -7.95 14.76 -7.74
C GLU A 237 -6.81 14.04 -8.47
N ILE A 238 -6.84 12.69 -8.52
CA ILE A 238 -5.81 11.92 -9.24
C ILE A 238 -5.89 12.16 -10.74
N ALA A 239 -7.09 12.16 -11.31
CA ALA A 239 -7.26 12.46 -12.73
C ALA A 239 -6.84 13.91 -13.08
N ALA A 240 -7.11 14.88 -12.19
CA ALA A 240 -6.69 16.27 -12.37
C ALA A 240 -5.16 16.41 -12.35
N GLU A 241 -4.47 15.75 -11.42
CA GLU A 241 -3.00 15.74 -11.34
C GLU A 241 -2.38 15.15 -12.62
N LEU A 242 -2.95 14.07 -13.15
CA LEU A 242 -2.47 13.48 -14.41
C LEU A 242 -2.66 14.42 -15.63
N ARG A 243 -3.78 15.17 -15.69
CA ARG A 243 -4.00 16.17 -16.74
C ARG A 243 -2.99 17.32 -16.66
N ALA A 244 -2.73 17.81 -15.45
CA ALA A 244 -1.78 18.90 -15.23
C ALA A 244 -0.35 18.48 -15.65
N ASN A 245 0.08 17.29 -15.30
CA ASN A 245 1.40 16.75 -15.68
C ASN A 245 1.56 16.60 -17.19
N ARG A 246 0.49 16.27 -17.91
CA ARG A 246 0.51 16.22 -19.38
C ARG A 246 0.78 17.59 -20.00
N GLN A 247 0.09 18.63 -19.53
CA GLN A 247 0.23 19.99 -20.06
C GLN A 247 1.64 20.55 -19.87
N HIS A 248 2.34 20.15 -18.80
CA HIS A 248 3.72 20.56 -18.56
C HIS A 248 4.74 19.77 -19.41
N SER A 249 4.38 18.61 -19.94
CA SER A 249 5.23 17.76 -20.78
C SER A 249 5.09 18.05 -22.29
N GLU A 250 4.07 18.79 -22.71
CA GLU A 250 3.93 19.22 -24.09
C GLU A 250 4.87 20.41 -24.35
N PRO A 251 5.75 20.37 -25.40
CA PRO A 251 6.62 21.48 -25.72
C PRO A 251 5.76 22.71 -26.04
N LYS A 252 6.03 23.83 -25.37
CA LYS A 252 5.36 25.10 -25.69
C LYS A 252 5.54 25.37 -27.19
N PRO A 253 4.46 25.71 -27.92
CA PRO A 253 4.58 26.05 -29.33
C PRO A 253 5.58 27.19 -29.48
N VAL A 254 6.63 26.95 -30.28
CA VAL A 254 7.61 27.97 -30.63
C VAL A 254 6.80 29.09 -31.31
N ARG A 255 6.68 30.25 -30.67
CA ARG A 255 6.11 31.46 -31.33
C ARG A 255 6.97 31.70 -32.55
N ALA A 256 6.38 31.51 -33.74
CA ALA A 256 6.96 31.97 -34.99
C ALA A 256 7.21 33.47 -34.85
N VAL A 257 8.49 33.83 -34.84
CA VAL A 257 8.88 35.25 -34.97
C VAL A 257 8.53 35.63 -36.42
N ALA A 258 7.45 36.41 -36.59
CA ALA A 258 7.15 37.04 -37.86
C ALA A 258 8.26 38.03 -38.19
N THR A 259 9.01 37.71 -39.25
CA THR A 259 9.93 38.61 -39.94
C THR A 259 9.17 39.64 -40.75
#